data_e4b191e3726b2deb6ab0f16f02f39ff3
#
_entry.id   e4b191e3726b2deb6ab0f16f02f39ff3
#
_cell.length_a   1.000
_cell.length_b   1.000
_cell.length_c   1.000
_cell.angle_alpha   90.00
_cell.angle_beta   90.00
_cell.angle_gamma   90.00
#
_symmetry.space_group_name_H-M   'P 1'
#
loop_
_entity.id
_entity.type
_entity.pdbx_description
1 polymer ?
#
loop_
_entity_poly.entity_id
_entity_poly.type
_entity_poly.pdbx_seq_one_letter_code
_entity_poly.pdbx_strand_id
1 'polypeptide(L)'
;MTSVIDTVARGMLPKLGARLLLISLLVLATVPVVADSYFQGMVARMMIFALFASSLNVILGYAGLASLGHAAYFGIGAYVVAKLSLAGVTSLWLQLGAACAVASVLAGVFGLLILRTRGSYLLMITLALAQVVWGIAYGWRAFTGADDGLPGVRRPVGLLMWELSGDTGFYYFVFAVFVVAILAIQVLVDSPFGRALVGIRENERRMSALGYEVWSYKYLACVLAGLVACISGALLAWQNGFVGPSYLSINYSAMALIMVILGGAGTVLGPVIGAFLVVALENIVSGMTERWVMVLGAIYVLVTLFAPDGLAGLLRGRAKAAP
;
A
#
# COMPACT_ATOMS: atom_id res chain seq x y z
N MET A 1 -31.26 24.19 16.76
CA MET A 1 -29.97 24.23 17.47
C MET A 1 -28.99 23.15 17.04
N THR A 2 -29.46 22.01 16.54
CA THR A 2 -28.64 20.89 15.97
C THR A 2 -27.95 21.22 14.65
N SER A 3 -28.51 22.08 13.78
CA SER A 3 -27.93 22.39 12.46
C SER A 3 -26.66 23.25 12.49
N VAL A 4 -26.48 24.08 13.51
CA VAL A 4 -25.31 24.95 13.67
C VAL A 4 -24.10 24.15 14.16
N ILE A 5 -24.32 23.16 15.04
CA ILE A 5 -23.28 22.25 15.54
C ILE A 5 -22.74 21.39 14.41
N ASP A 6 -23.61 20.88 13.52
CA ASP A 6 -23.22 20.09 12.35
C ASP A 6 -22.40 20.91 11.32
N THR A 7 -22.72 22.20 11.14
CA THR A 7 -22.00 23.07 10.22
C THR A 7 -20.62 23.44 10.75
N VAL A 8 -20.50 23.67 12.05
CA VAL A 8 -19.22 23.95 12.73
C VAL A 8 -18.33 22.70 12.75
N ALA A 9 -18.91 21.52 13.03
CA ALA A 9 -18.19 20.24 13.00
C ALA A 9 -17.65 19.92 11.59
N ARG A 10 -18.43 20.15 10.53
CA ARG A 10 -17.99 19.94 9.14
C ARG A 10 -16.88 20.90 8.71
N GLY A 11 -16.83 22.10 9.27
CA GLY A 11 -15.75 23.09 9.01
C GLY A 11 -14.46 22.83 9.81
N MET A 12 -14.56 22.17 10.97
CA MET A 12 -13.39 21.88 11.83
C MET A 12 -12.72 20.54 11.49
N LEU A 13 -13.45 19.53 11.06
CA LEU A 13 -12.94 18.19 10.76
C LEU A 13 -11.83 18.17 9.69
N PRO A 14 -11.94 18.88 8.55
CA PRO A 14 -10.86 18.92 7.56
C PRO A 14 -9.61 19.64 8.09
N LYS A 15 -9.76 20.68 8.95
CA LYS A 15 -8.64 21.42 9.54
C LYS A 15 -7.93 20.60 10.62
N LEU A 16 -8.66 19.81 11.41
CA LEU A 16 -8.08 18.93 12.42
C LEU A 16 -7.33 17.77 11.77
N GLY A 17 -7.90 17.17 10.74
CA GLY A 17 -7.25 16.10 9.95
C GLY A 17 -5.96 16.58 9.28
N ALA A 18 -5.98 17.76 8.67
CA ALA A 18 -4.78 18.37 8.07
C ALA A 18 -3.70 18.69 9.11
N ARG A 19 -4.07 19.19 10.30
CA ARG A 19 -3.13 19.45 11.40
C ARG A 19 -2.50 18.16 11.93
N LEU A 20 -3.29 17.11 12.14
CA LEU A 20 -2.80 15.81 12.58
C LEU A 20 -1.83 15.21 11.56
N LEU A 21 -2.13 15.34 10.27
CA LEU A 21 -1.26 14.90 9.19
C LEU A 21 0.04 15.69 9.17
N LEU A 22 0.00 17.00 9.32
CA LEU A 22 1.20 17.84 9.41
C LEU A 22 2.05 17.49 10.63
N ILE A 23 1.43 17.27 11.79
CA ILE A 23 2.14 16.89 13.02
C ILE A 23 2.79 15.50 12.82
N SER A 24 2.08 14.54 12.26
CA SER A 24 2.64 13.19 12.01
C SER A 24 3.80 13.22 11.02
N LEU A 25 3.72 14.04 9.97
CA LEU A 25 4.81 14.23 9.01
C LEU A 25 6.02 14.90 9.67
N LEU A 26 5.79 15.89 10.53
CA LEU A 26 6.86 16.59 11.25
C LEU A 26 7.55 15.64 12.25
N VAL A 27 6.79 14.83 12.97
CA VAL A 27 7.35 13.78 13.85
C VAL A 27 8.17 12.77 13.04
N LEU A 28 7.68 12.29 11.90
CA LEU A 28 8.43 11.38 11.03
C LEU A 28 9.71 12.03 10.49
N ALA A 29 9.70 13.32 10.16
CA ALA A 29 10.88 14.05 9.69
C ALA A 29 11.97 14.19 10.76
N THR A 30 11.60 14.22 12.05
CA THR A 30 12.57 14.36 13.17
C THR A 30 13.15 13.02 13.63
N VAL A 31 12.58 11.89 13.25
CA VAL A 31 13.05 10.54 13.64
C VAL A 31 14.56 10.34 13.40
N PRO A 32 15.15 10.69 12.24
CA PRO A 32 16.57 10.43 11.99
C PRO A 32 17.53 11.27 12.87
N VAL A 33 17.03 12.35 13.47
CA VAL A 33 17.85 13.22 14.34
C VAL A 33 18.01 12.62 15.73
N VAL A 34 17.01 11.86 16.19
CA VAL A 34 16.91 11.38 17.57
C VAL A 34 17.12 9.85 17.67
N ALA A 35 16.85 9.11 16.61
CA ALA A 35 16.76 7.65 16.63
C ALA A 35 17.98 6.98 15.98
N ASP A 36 18.37 5.80 16.52
CA ASP A 36 19.41 4.94 15.99
C ASP A 36 19.04 4.35 14.61
N SER A 37 20.05 3.87 13.85
CA SER A 37 19.86 3.29 12.50
C SER A 37 18.84 2.15 12.49
N TYR A 38 18.76 1.33 13.54
CA TYR A 38 17.74 0.28 13.66
C TYR A 38 16.32 0.86 13.65
N PHE A 39 16.08 1.90 14.46
CA PHE A 39 14.76 2.52 14.55
C PHE A 39 14.40 3.27 13.27
N GLN A 40 15.38 3.93 12.63
CA GLN A 40 15.22 4.54 11.31
C GLN A 40 14.77 3.50 10.27
N GLY A 41 15.43 2.34 10.23
CA GLY A 41 15.06 1.22 9.35
C GLY A 41 13.65 0.69 9.62
N MET A 42 13.25 0.57 10.89
CA MET A 42 11.93 0.13 11.28
C MET A 42 10.83 1.11 10.81
N VAL A 43 11.02 2.41 11.03
CA VAL A 43 10.06 3.44 10.61
C VAL A 43 10.01 3.54 9.08
N ALA A 44 11.14 3.41 8.38
CA ALA A 44 11.17 3.35 6.92
C ALA A 44 10.34 2.15 6.40
N ARG A 45 10.49 0.98 7.03
CA ARG A 45 9.67 -0.20 6.72
C ARG A 45 8.17 0.06 6.95
N MET A 46 7.81 0.73 8.05
CA MET A 46 6.42 1.14 8.31
C MET A 46 5.86 2.04 7.18
N MET A 47 6.63 3.03 6.72
CA MET A 47 6.23 3.90 5.61
C MET A 47 6.07 3.13 4.30
N ILE A 48 6.95 2.19 3.99
CA ILE A 48 6.86 1.33 2.80
C ILE A 48 5.59 0.47 2.82
N PHE A 49 5.30 -0.17 3.94
CA PHE A 49 4.07 -0.95 4.09
C PHE A 49 2.81 -0.07 4.12
N ALA A 50 2.91 1.16 4.63
CA ALA A 50 1.83 2.14 4.55
C ALA A 50 1.51 2.53 3.11
N LEU A 51 2.52 2.68 2.24
CA LEU A 51 2.32 2.87 0.80
C LEU A 51 1.64 1.65 0.17
N PHE A 52 2.11 0.46 0.50
CA PHE A 52 1.54 -0.79 -0.01
C PHE A 52 0.09 -0.97 0.41
N ALA A 53 -0.24 -0.74 1.68
CA ALA A 53 -1.62 -0.77 2.17
C ALA A 53 -2.48 0.34 1.54
N SER A 54 -1.94 1.56 1.39
CA SER A 54 -2.67 2.67 0.77
C SER A 54 -2.96 2.41 -0.71
N SER A 55 -2.07 1.71 -1.42
CA SER A 55 -2.31 1.30 -2.81
C SER A 55 -3.45 0.29 -2.93
N LEU A 56 -3.52 -0.70 -2.05
CA LEU A 56 -4.64 -1.63 -1.97
C LEU A 56 -5.95 -0.92 -1.60
N ASN A 57 -5.88 0.09 -0.73
CA ASN A 57 -7.06 0.87 -0.33
C ASN A 57 -7.68 1.65 -1.50
N VAL A 58 -6.91 2.05 -2.51
CA VAL A 58 -7.47 2.69 -3.72
C VAL A 58 -8.47 1.77 -4.41
N ILE A 59 -8.17 0.48 -4.55
CA ILE A 59 -9.08 -0.47 -5.20
C ILE A 59 -10.10 -1.06 -4.23
N LEU A 60 -9.73 -1.39 -3.02
CA LEU A 60 -10.64 -1.98 -2.02
C LEU A 60 -11.56 -0.90 -1.42
N GLY A 61 -10.96 0.16 -0.92
CA GLY A 61 -11.65 1.19 -0.15
C GLY A 61 -12.47 2.16 -0.98
N TYR A 62 -12.00 2.51 -2.18
CA TYR A 62 -12.68 3.49 -3.05
C TYR A 62 -13.41 2.86 -4.22
N ALA A 63 -12.84 1.84 -4.88
CA ALA A 63 -13.49 1.19 -6.02
C ALA A 63 -14.34 -0.04 -5.63
N GLY A 64 -14.26 -0.52 -4.38
CA GLY A 64 -15.02 -1.67 -3.90
C GLY A 64 -14.55 -3.01 -4.46
N LEU A 65 -13.29 -3.09 -4.96
CA LEU A 65 -12.71 -4.29 -5.53
C LEU A 65 -11.77 -4.95 -4.52
N ALA A 66 -12.23 -5.97 -3.84
CA ALA A 66 -11.36 -6.76 -2.96
C ALA A 66 -10.35 -7.56 -3.76
N SER A 67 -9.07 -7.51 -3.40
CA SER A 67 -7.99 -8.21 -4.08
C SER A 67 -7.05 -8.90 -3.09
N LEU A 68 -6.79 -10.19 -3.34
CA LEU A 68 -5.76 -10.98 -2.67
C LEU A 68 -4.52 -11.17 -3.56
N GLY A 69 -4.48 -10.50 -4.71
CA GLY A 69 -3.39 -10.56 -5.66
C GLY A 69 -2.43 -9.37 -5.63
N HIS A 70 -2.57 -8.47 -4.65
CA HIS A 70 -1.87 -7.19 -4.67
C HIS A 70 -0.35 -7.33 -4.48
N ALA A 71 0.11 -8.39 -3.79
CA ALA A 71 1.52 -8.73 -3.66
C ALA A 71 2.21 -9.01 -5.01
N ALA A 72 1.49 -9.39 -6.07
CA ALA A 72 2.07 -9.57 -7.39
C ALA A 72 2.70 -8.27 -7.92
N TYR A 73 2.02 -7.14 -7.77
CA TYR A 73 2.55 -5.83 -8.19
C TYR A 73 3.75 -5.39 -7.33
N PHE A 74 3.65 -5.62 -6.03
CA PHE A 74 4.70 -5.35 -5.06
C PHE A 74 5.97 -6.15 -5.38
N GLY A 75 5.85 -7.47 -5.52
CA GLY A 75 6.98 -8.33 -5.81
C GLY A 75 7.60 -8.09 -7.18
N ILE A 76 6.81 -7.83 -8.23
CA ILE A 76 7.33 -7.46 -9.55
C ILE A 76 8.19 -6.20 -9.47
N GLY A 77 7.74 -5.16 -8.72
CA GLY A 77 8.55 -3.97 -8.49
C GLY A 77 9.90 -4.29 -7.85
N ALA A 78 9.89 -5.14 -6.82
CA ALA A 78 11.09 -5.59 -6.15
C ALA A 78 12.03 -6.38 -7.08
N TYR A 79 11.51 -7.33 -7.86
CA TYR A 79 12.31 -8.15 -8.78
C TYR A 79 12.93 -7.36 -9.92
N VAL A 80 12.19 -6.43 -10.54
CA VAL A 80 12.71 -5.61 -11.64
C VAL A 80 13.88 -4.75 -11.15
N VAL A 81 13.71 -4.09 -10.00
CA VAL A 81 14.76 -3.29 -9.39
C VAL A 81 15.97 -4.13 -9.01
N ALA A 82 15.75 -5.31 -8.43
CA ALA A 82 16.84 -6.23 -8.07
C ALA A 82 17.64 -6.65 -9.30
N LYS A 83 16.97 -7.03 -10.39
CA LYS A 83 17.64 -7.44 -11.63
C LYS A 83 18.46 -6.32 -12.25
N LEU A 84 17.92 -5.10 -12.31
CA LEU A 84 18.64 -3.95 -12.84
C LEU A 84 19.83 -3.58 -11.94
N SER A 85 19.68 -3.64 -10.63
CA SER A 85 20.76 -3.41 -9.68
C SER A 85 21.90 -4.43 -9.85
N LEU A 86 21.58 -5.70 -9.99
CA LEU A 86 22.57 -6.79 -10.22
C LEU A 86 23.21 -6.71 -11.61
N ALA A 87 22.50 -6.13 -12.61
CA ALA A 87 23.05 -5.83 -13.92
C ALA A 87 23.96 -4.58 -13.94
N GLY A 88 24.22 -3.95 -12.78
CA GLY A 88 25.08 -2.78 -12.65
C GLY A 88 24.41 -1.44 -13.00
N VAL A 89 23.10 -1.41 -13.21
CA VAL A 89 22.35 -0.17 -13.42
C VAL A 89 22.17 0.54 -12.09
N THR A 90 22.85 1.66 -11.90
CA THR A 90 22.81 2.45 -10.65
C THR A 90 21.81 3.59 -10.68
N SER A 91 21.27 3.94 -11.85
CA SER A 91 20.34 5.06 -12.02
C SER A 91 18.98 4.77 -11.37
N LEU A 92 18.58 5.61 -10.41
CA LEU A 92 17.28 5.56 -9.75
C LEU A 92 16.13 5.64 -10.75
N TRP A 93 16.20 6.58 -11.69
CA TRP A 93 15.12 6.80 -12.67
C TRP A 93 14.92 5.62 -13.60
N LEU A 94 16.02 4.98 -14.03
CA LEU A 94 15.94 3.83 -14.91
C LEU A 94 15.36 2.61 -14.18
N GLN A 95 15.78 2.39 -12.92
CA GLN A 95 15.24 1.30 -12.10
C GLN A 95 13.75 1.49 -11.81
N LEU A 96 13.33 2.66 -11.32
CA LEU A 96 11.91 2.95 -11.05
C LEU A 96 11.08 3.01 -12.33
N GLY A 97 11.57 3.65 -13.37
CA GLY A 97 10.86 3.75 -14.65
C GLY A 97 10.59 2.38 -15.27
N ALA A 98 11.58 1.50 -15.27
CA ALA A 98 11.42 0.13 -15.76
C ALA A 98 10.46 -0.67 -14.86
N ALA A 99 10.57 -0.56 -13.54
CA ALA A 99 9.67 -1.23 -12.61
C ALA A 99 8.21 -0.77 -12.81
N CYS A 100 7.98 0.55 -12.93
CA CYS A 100 6.66 1.11 -13.21
C CYS A 100 6.12 0.69 -14.58
N ALA A 101 6.95 0.61 -15.61
CA ALA A 101 6.55 0.15 -16.93
C ALA A 101 6.07 -1.31 -16.90
N VAL A 102 6.86 -2.21 -16.29
CA VAL A 102 6.50 -3.63 -16.15
C VAL A 102 5.25 -3.79 -15.29
N ALA A 103 5.15 -3.05 -14.18
CA ALA A 103 3.98 -3.09 -13.31
C ALA A 103 2.71 -2.57 -14.02
N SER A 104 2.83 -1.53 -14.85
CA SER A 104 1.70 -1.01 -15.65
C SER A 104 1.18 -2.05 -16.63
N VAL A 105 2.07 -2.77 -17.31
CA VAL A 105 1.69 -3.86 -18.22
C VAL A 105 1.00 -4.99 -17.44
N LEU A 106 1.57 -5.42 -16.31
CA LEU A 106 0.98 -6.45 -15.47
C LEU A 106 -0.39 -6.02 -14.93
N ALA A 107 -0.48 -4.80 -14.39
CA ALA A 107 -1.73 -4.25 -13.86
C ALA A 107 -2.78 -4.07 -14.96
N GLY A 108 -2.36 -3.70 -16.17
CA GLY A 108 -3.22 -3.64 -17.33
C GLY A 108 -3.79 -5.01 -17.69
N VAL A 109 -2.94 -6.03 -17.82
CA VAL A 109 -3.38 -7.41 -18.11
C VAL A 109 -4.28 -7.97 -17.00
N PHE A 110 -3.88 -7.78 -15.74
CA PHE A 110 -4.69 -8.24 -14.61
C PHE A 110 -6.02 -7.48 -14.52
N GLY A 111 -6.03 -6.16 -14.75
CA GLY A 111 -7.24 -5.35 -14.79
C GLY A 111 -8.25 -5.84 -15.83
N LEU A 112 -7.79 -6.20 -17.03
CA LEU A 112 -8.63 -6.77 -18.08
C LEU A 112 -9.31 -8.07 -17.66
N LEU A 113 -8.60 -8.93 -16.92
CA LEU A 113 -9.10 -10.23 -16.46
C LEU A 113 -10.01 -10.08 -15.23
N ILE A 114 -9.57 -9.29 -14.25
CA ILE A 114 -10.25 -9.08 -12.98
C ILE A 114 -11.63 -8.43 -13.19
N LEU A 115 -11.72 -7.43 -14.06
CA LEU A 115 -12.96 -6.68 -14.30
C LEU A 115 -14.02 -7.46 -15.07
N ARG A 116 -13.71 -8.66 -15.58
CA ARG A 116 -14.70 -9.59 -16.15
C ARG A 116 -15.44 -10.38 -15.08
N THR A 117 -14.99 -10.34 -13.83
CA THR A 117 -15.56 -11.09 -12.72
C THR A 117 -16.22 -10.17 -11.69
N ARG A 118 -17.13 -10.71 -10.88
CA ARG A 118 -17.87 -9.95 -9.85
C ARG A 118 -18.00 -10.76 -8.56
N GLY A 119 -18.16 -10.06 -7.45
CA GLY A 119 -18.40 -10.68 -6.14
C GLY A 119 -17.22 -11.54 -5.68
N SER A 120 -17.50 -12.72 -5.13
CA SER A 120 -16.50 -13.64 -4.58
C SER A 120 -15.54 -14.19 -5.64
N TYR A 121 -15.96 -14.30 -6.89
CA TYR A 121 -15.09 -14.74 -7.99
C TYR A 121 -13.93 -13.78 -8.25
N LEU A 122 -14.10 -12.50 -7.93
CA LEU A 122 -13.06 -11.49 -8.05
C LEU A 122 -11.88 -11.79 -7.10
N LEU A 123 -12.16 -12.20 -5.86
CA LEU A 123 -11.12 -12.62 -4.91
C LEU A 123 -10.37 -13.86 -5.42
N MET A 124 -11.11 -14.84 -5.95
CA MET A 124 -10.50 -16.06 -6.46
C MET A 124 -9.59 -15.83 -7.66
N ILE A 125 -10.01 -14.98 -8.61
CA ILE A 125 -9.20 -14.71 -9.82
C ILE A 125 -7.96 -13.86 -9.46
N THR A 126 -8.08 -12.88 -8.56
CA THR A 126 -6.93 -12.09 -8.12
C THR A 126 -5.90 -12.95 -7.41
N LEU A 127 -6.35 -13.90 -6.58
CA LEU A 127 -5.49 -14.87 -5.93
C LEU A 127 -4.82 -15.79 -6.96
N ALA A 128 -5.58 -16.36 -7.89
CA ALA A 128 -5.04 -17.25 -8.93
C ALA A 128 -3.97 -16.55 -9.78
N LEU A 129 -4.23 -15.32 -10.22
CA LEU A 129 -3.27 -14.53 -10.99
C LEU A 129 -1.98 -14.24 -10.19
N ALA A 130 -2.10 -13.94 -8.90
CA ALA A 130 -0.93 -13.75 -8.03
C ALA A 130 -0.13 -15.05 -7.86
N GLN A 131 -0.81 -16.19 -7.71
CA GLN A 131 -0.16 -17.50 -7.61
C GLN A 131 0.56 -17.89 -8.90
N VAL A 132 0.06 -17.50 -10.08
CA VAL A 132 0.77 -17.68 -11.35
C VAL A 132 2.08 -16.90 -11.35
N VAL A 133 2.07 -15.61 -10.94
CA VAL A 133 3.29 -14.80 -10.86
C VAL A 133 4.26 -15.35 -9.83
N TRP A 134 3.76 -15.76 -8.67
CA TRP A 134 4.56 -16.40 -7.63
C TRP A 134 5.18 -17.71 -8.13
N GLY A 135 4.40 -18.56 -8.80
CA GLY A 135 4.88 -19.83 -9.35
C GLY A 135 5.95 -19.64 -10.43
N ILE A 136 5.81 -18.61 -11.28
CA ILE A 136 6.85 -18.24 -12.25
C ILE A 136 8.13 -17.81 -11.52
N ALA A 137 8.02 -16.95 -10.51
CA ALA A 137 9.17 -16.50 -9.74
C ALA A 137 9.85 -17.64 -8.98
N TYR A 138 9.09 -18.56 -8.43
CA TYR A 138 9.59 -19.72 -7.70
C TYR A 138 10.26 -20.77 -8.62
N GLY A 139 9.68 -20.98 -9.81
CA GLY A 139 10.17 -22.01 -10.75
C GLY A 139 11.33 -21.55 -11.65
N TRP A 140 11.48 -20.26 -11.89
CA TRP A 140 12.45 -19.73 -12.87
C TRP A 140 13.81 -19.42 -12.26
N ARG A 141 14.53 -20.46 -11.82
CA ARG A 141 15.80 -20.32 -11.10
C ARG A 141 16.83 -19.42 -11.80
N ALA A 142 16.97 -19.53 -13.13
CA ALA A 142 17.93 -18.77 -13.90
C ALA A 142 17.69 -17.25 -13.87
N PHE A 143 16.43 -16.83 -13.69
CA PHE A 143 16.07 -15.41 -13.70
C PHE A 143 15.80 -14.85 -12.31
N THR A 144 15.09 -15.54 -11.46
CA THR A 144 14.64 -15.05 -10.15
C THR A 144 15.46 -15.54 -8.98
N GLY A 145 16.36 -16.52 -9.21
CA GLY A 145 17.05 -17.23 -8.14
C GLY A 145 16.19 -18.30 -7.46
N ALA A 146 14.93 -18.46 -7.87
CA ALA A 146 13.96 -19.36 -7.23
C ALA A 146 13.88 -19.13 -5.72
N ASP A 147 13.99 -20.20 -4.93
CA ASP A 147 13.91 -20.16 -3.47
C ASP A 147 15.09 -19.42 -2.82
N ASP A 148 16.27 -19.46 -3.45
CA ASP A 148 17.47 -18.74 -2.98
C ASP A 148 17.33 -17.22 -3.10
N GLY A 149 16.43 -16.72 -3.96
CA GLY A 149 16.19 -15.32 -4.24
C GLY A 149 17.39 -14.61 -4.89
N LEU A 150 17.38 -13.29 -4.85
CA LEU A 150 18.40 -12.40 -5.42
C LEU A 150 19.05 -11.57 -4.30
N PRO A 151 20.20 -12.00 -3.75
CA PRO A 151 20.97 -11.20 -2.80
C PRO A 151 21.79 -10.12 -3.49
N GLY A 152 22.24 -9.12 -2.73
CA GLY A 152 23.17 -8.10 -3.19
C GLY A 152 22.52 -6.96 -3.98
N VAL A 153 21.23 -6.73 -3.77
CA VAL A 153 20.52 -5.56 -4.34
C VAL A 153 21.08 -4.28 -3.71
N ARG A 154 21.71 -3.45 -4.53
CA ARG A 154 22.32 -2.20 -4.08
C ARG A 154 21.31 -1.06 -4.18
N ARG A 155 21.39 -0.14 -3.24
CA ARG A 155 20.65 1.12 -3.31
C ARG A 155 21.12 1.92 -4.53
N PRO A 156 20.20 2.57 -5.28
CA PRO A 156 20.60 3.35 -6.46
C PRO A 156 21.42 4.59 -6.05
N VAL A 157 22.19 5.11 -6.98
CA VAL A 157 22.90 6.39 -6.78
C VAL A 157 21.86 7.51 -6.81
N GLY A 158 21.89 8.36 -5.78
CA GLY A 158 20.85 9.37 -5.55
C GLY A 158 20.80 10.47 -6.61
N LEU A 159 19.66 11.13 -6.59
CA LEU A 159 19.41 12.35 -7.30
C LEU A 159 20.15 13.51 -6.62
N LEU A 160 20.84 14.35 -7.37
CA LEU A 160 21.41 15.61 -6.84
C LEU A 160 22.25 15.44 -5.54
N MET A 161 23.35 14.68 -5.57
CA MET A 161 24.31 14.56 -4.45
C MET A 161 23.79 13.96 -3.13
N TRP A 162 22.58 13.42 -3.08
CA TRP A 162 22.14 12.68 -1.90
C TRP A 162 22.72 11.26 -1.94
N GLU A 163 23.60 10.96 -1.00
CA GLU A 163 24.09 9.60 -0.79
C GLU A 163 22.98 8.74 -0.21
N LEU A 164 22.30 7.99 -1.08
CA LEU A 164 21.32 6.96 -0.69
C LEU A 164 21.99 5.73 -0.05
N SER A 165 23.32 5.69 -0.02
CA SER A 165 24.12 4.61 0.59
C SER A 165 23.98 4.59 2.11
N GLY A 166 23.86 5.73 2.78
CA GLY A 166 23.66 5.85 4.22
C GLY A 166 22.21 5.58 4.65
N ASP A 167 22.01 5.08 5.87
CA ASP A 167 20.67 4.76 6.38
C ASP A 167 19.79 6.00 6.54
N THR A 168 20.36 7.10 7.01
CA THR A 168 19.67 8.39 7.14
C THR A 168 19.27 8.97 5.78
N GLY A 169 20.15 8.89 4.76
CA GLY A 169 19.84 9.34 3.41
C GLY A 169 18.72 8.52 2.77
N PHE A 170 18.76 7.20 2.96
CA PHE A 170 17.71 6.30 2.49
C PHE A 170 16.38 6.54 3.21
N TYR A 171 16.41 6.79 4.52
CA TYR A 171 15.21 7.14 5.29
C TYR A 171 14.49 8.38 4.72
N TYR A 172 15.23 9.48 4.48
CA TYR A 172 14.64 10.70 3.92
C TYR A 172 14.13 10.50 2.50
N PHE A 173 14.78 9.63 1.72
CA PHE A 173 14.28 9.26 0.40
C PHE A 173 12.94 8.51 0.49
N VAL A 174 12.84 7.49 1.35
CA VAL A 174 11.58 6.76 1.60
C VAL A 174 10.50 7.71 2.11
N PHE A 175 10.86 8.61 3.04
CA PHE A 175 9.95 9.62 3.56
C PHE A 175 9.42 10.55 2.46
N ALA A 176 10.30 11.05 1.57
CA ALA A 176 9.89 11.91 0.46
C ALA A 176 8.93 11.18 -0.49
N VAL A 177 9.25 9.93 -0.89
CA VAL A 177 8.38 9.11 -1.73
C VAL A 177 7.04 8.84 -1.03
N PHE A 178 7.06 8.53 0.27
CA PHE A 178 5.86 8.33 1.08
C PHE A 178 4.96 9.57 1.08
N VAL A 179 5.51 10.74 1.37
CA VAL A 179 4.75 12.00 1.40
C VAL A 179 4.15 12.30 0.03
N VAL A 180 4.96 12.21 -1.04
CA VAL A 180 4.50 12.48 -2.41
C VAL A 180 3.38 11.51 -2.82
N ALA A 181 3.53 10.22 -2.53
CA ALA A 181 2.54 9.22 -2.89
C ALA A 181 1.24 9.36 -2.08
N ILE A 182 1.30 9.63 -0.78
CA ILE A 182 0.10 9.88 0.04
C ILE A 182 -0.63 11.14 -0.41
N LEU A 183 0.10 12.22 -0.72
CA LEU A 183 -0.49 13.44 -1.28
C LEU A 183 -1.12 13.18 -2.65
N ALA A 184 -0.46 12.42 -3.52
CA ALA A 184 -1.01 12.05 -4.82
C ALA A 184 -2.31 11.22 -4.67
N ILE A 185 -2.34 10.25 -3.73
CA ILE A 185 -3.55 9.48 -3.42
C ILE A 185 -4.65 10.40 -2.86
N GLN A 186 -4.31 11.35 -1.98
CA GLN A 186 -5.28 12.31 -1.44
C GLN A 186 -5.89 13.16 -2.57
N VAL A 187 -5.06 13.72 -3.45
CA VAL A 187 -5.53 14.49 -4.61
C VAL A 187 -6.39 13.64 -5.54
N LEU A 188 -5.98 12.38 -5.79
CA LEU A 188 -6.74 11.44 -6.60
C LEU A 188 -8.13 11.18 -6.02
N VAL A 189 -8.23 10.95 -4.71
CA VAL A 189 -9.48 10.66 -4.00
C VAL A 189 -10.40 11.87 -3.96
N ASP A 190 -9.86 13.08 -3.77
CA ASP A 190 -10.63 14.32 -3.73
C ASP A 190 -11.04 14.81 -5.13
N SER A 191 -10.45 14.24 -6.19
CA SER A 191 -10.75 14.57 -7.59
C SER A 191 -12.15 14.08 -8.01
N PRO A 192 -12.67 14.55 -9.17
CA PRO A 192 -13.89 13.98 -9.78
C PRO A 192 -13.79 12.48 -10.03
N PHE A 193 -12.58 11.99 -10.35
CA PHE A 193 -12.30 10.57 -10.54
C PHE A 193 -12.52 9.76 -9.25
N GLY A 194 -11.95 10.21 -8.12
CA GLY A 194 -12.13 9.53 -6.84
C GLY A 194 -13.58 9.52 -6.36
N ARG A 195 -14.30 10.64 -6.54
CA ARG A 195 -15.73 10.70 -6.24
C ARG A 195 -16.56 9.76 -7.09
N ALA A 196 -16.24 9.64 -8.39
CA ALA A 196 -16.89 8.68 -9.27
C ALA A 196 -16.64 7.23 -8.83
N LEU A 197 -15.41 6.89 -8.39
CA LEU A 197 -15.10 5.56 -7.85
C LEU A 197 -15.95 5.22 -6.62
N VAL A 198 -16.12 6.17 -5.68
CA VAL A 198 -16.99 5.98 -4.51
C VAL A 198 -18.43 5.75 -4.95
N GLY A 199 -18.96 6.53 -5.90
CA GLY A 199 -20.28 6.32 -6.45
C GLY A 199 -20.45 4.95 -7.12
N ILE A 200 -19.43 4.49 -7.86
CA ILE A 200 -19.39 3.15 -8.48
C ILE A 200 -19.39 2.05 -7.42
N ARG A 201 -18.64 2.22 -6.33
CA ARG A 201 -18.62 1.27 -5.20
C ARG A 201 -19.99 1.14 -4.56
N GLU A 202 -20.71 2.25 -4.38
CA GLU A 202 -22.04 2.24 -3.77
C GLU A 202 -23.10 1.61 -4.68
N ASN A 203 -23.13 1.98 -5.96
CA ASN A 203 -24.08 1.42 -6.92
C ASN A 203 -23.61 1.55 -8.37
N GLU A 204 -23.03 0.48 -8.92
CA GLU A 204 -22.55 0.44 -10.31
C GLU A 204 -23.65 0.74 -11.34
N ARG A 205 -24.86 0.18 -11.15
CA ARG A 205 -25.98 0.35 -12.09
C ARG A 205 -26.42 1.79 -12.16
N ARG A 206 -26.47 2.49 -10.99
CA ARG A 206 -26.82 3.91 -10.94
C ARG A 206 -25.80 4.76 -11.67
N MET A 207 -24.50 4.53 -11.44
CA MET A 207 -23.45 5.29 -12.11
C MET A 207 -23.42 5.06 -13.62
N SER A 208 -23.64 3.82 -14.07
CA SER A 208 -23.79 3.52 -15.50
C SER A 208 -25.00 4.21 -16.12
N ALA A 209 -26.14 4.28 -15.42
CA ALA A 209 -27.33 4.99 -15.88
C ALA A 209 -27.11 6.52 -15.98
N LEU A 210 -26.19 7.08 -15.19
CA LEU A 210 -25.75 8.46 -15.25
C LEU A 210 -24.70 8.74 -16.35
N GLY A 211 -24.34 7.72 -17.15
CA GLY A 211 -23.41 7.85 -18.28
C GLY A 211 -21.94 7.65 -17.93
N TYR A 212 -21.60 7.21 -16.72
CA TYR A 212 -20.20 6.89 -16.35
C TYR A 212 -19.77 5.54 -16.92
N GLU A 213 -18.61 5.49 -17.57
CA GLU A 213 -18.00 4.25 -18.02
C GLU A 213 -17.33 3.52 -16.85
N VAL A 214 -18.10 2.76 -16.08
CA VAL A 214 -17.68 2.07 -14.85
C VAL A 214 -16.41 1.24 -15.05
N TRP A 215 -16.31 0.56 -16.21
CA TRP A 215 -15.18 -0.29 -16.53
C TRP A 215 -13.86 0.50 -16.58
N SER A 216 -13.83 1.62 -17.29
CA SER A 216 -12.64 2.46 -17.47
C SER A 216 -12.16 3.06 -16.14
N TYR A 217 -13.09 3.48 -15.28
CA TYR A 217 -12.76 3.98 -13.94
C TYR A 217 -12.10 2.91 -13.06
N LYS A 218 -12.68 1.71 -13.01
CA LYS A 218 -12.12 0.58 -12.26
C LYS A 218 -10.77 0.13 -12.81
N TYR A 219 -10.64 0.07 -14.14
CA TYR A 219 -9.39 -0.30 -14.80
C TYR A 219 -8.25 0.67 -14.45
N LEU A 220 -8.51 1.96 -14.57
CA LEU A 220 -7.50 2.97 -14.21
C LEU A 220 -7.14 2.92 -12.72
N ALA A 221 -8.12 2.68 -11.83
CA ALA A 221 -7.86 2.49 -10.41
C ALA A 221 -6.94 1.29 -10.14
N CYS A 222 -7.13 0.15 -10.85
CA CYS A 222 -6.27 -1.01 -10.73
C CYS A 222 -4.83 -0.71 -11.18
N VAL A 223 -4.66 0.01 -12.31
CA VAL A 223 -3.33 0.38 -12.81
C VAL A 223 -2.62 1.32 -11.84
N LEU A 224 -3.29 2.37 -11.37
CA LEU A 224 -2.72 3.31 -10.42
C LEU A 224 -2.34 2.65 -9.10
N ALA A 225 -3.19 1.78 -8.57
CA ALA A 225 -2.89 1.01 -7.37
C ALA A 225 -1.69 0.08 -7.58
N GLY A 226 -1.63 -0.62 -8.72
CA GLY A 226 -0.50 -1.48 -9.08
C GLY A 226 0.82 -0.71 -9.15
N LEU A 227 0.82 0.52 -9.68
CA LEU A 227 2.00 1.38 -9.72
C LEU A 227 2.51 1.75 -8.31
N VAL A 228 1.61 2.17 -7.42
CA VAL A 228 2.01 2.52 -6.03
C VAL A 228 2.51 1.28 -5.29
N ALA A 229 1.88 0.11 -5.49
CA ALA A 229 2.35 -1.15 -4.93
C ALA A 229 3.74 -1.54 -5.44
N CYS A 230 4.00 -1.36 -6.74
CA CYS A 230 5.30 -1.60 -7.35
C CYS A 230 6.40 -0.71 -6.74
N ILE A 231 6.13 0.60 -6.58
CA ILE A 231 7.06 1.53 -5.95
C ILE A 231 7.38 1.08 -4.52
N SER A 232 6.38 0.67 -3.74
CA SER A 232 6.62 0.18 -2.37
C SER A 232 7.45 -1.10 -2.35
N GLY A 233 7.26 -2.01 -3.32
CA GLY A 233 8.10 -3.21 -3.47
C GLY A 233 9.55 -2.89 -3.83
N ALA A 234 9.77 -1.93 -4.73
CA ALA A 234 11.10 -1.44 -5.08
C ALA A 234 11.83 -0.85 -3.86
N LEU A 235 11.14 -0.03 -3.06
CA LEU A 235 11.70 0.53 -1.83
C LEU A 235 12.10 -0.54 -0.82
N LEU A 236 11.27 -1.58 -0.64
CA LEU A 236 11.61 -2.68 0.26
C LEU A 236 12.80 -3.51 -0.23
N ALA A 237 12.92 -3.72 -1.55
CA ALA A 237 14.07 -4.39 -2.15
C ALA A 237 15.39 -3.65 -1.86
N TRP A 238 15.40 -2.34 -2.00
CA TRP A 238 16.59 -1.52 -1.67
C TRP A 238 16.86 -1.46 -0.17
N GLN A 239 15.83 -1.50 0.68
CA GLN A 239 16.00 -1.51 2.12
C GLN A 239 16.65 -2.80 2.61
N ASN A 240 16.15 -3.95 2.14
CA ASN A 240 16.61 -5.26 2.61
C ASN A 240 17.89 -5.75 1.89
N GLY A 241 18.24 -5.17 0.73
CA GLY A 241 19.35 -5.67 -0.09
C GLY A 241 19.12 -7.07 -0.68
N PHE A 242 17.88 -7.57 -0.62
CA PHE A 242 17.50 -8.94 -0.98
C PHE A 242 16.06 -8.96 -1.53
N VAL A 243 15.81 -9.82 -2.50
CA VAL A 243 14.46 -10.09 -3.03
C VAL A 243 14.27 -11.59 -3.21
N GLY A 244 13.16 -12.13 -2.69
CA GLY A 244 12.81 -13.54 -2.84
C GLY A 244 11.34 -13.73 -3.23
N PRO A 245 10.92 -14.98 -3.54
CA PRO A 245 9.53 -15.31 -3.92
C PRO A 245 8.51 -14.96 -2.83
N SER A 246 8.95 -14.86 -1.56
CA SER A 246 8.12 -14.42 -0.44
C SER A 246 7.43 -13.08 -0.68
N TYR A 247 8.08 -12.15 -1.41
CA TYR A 247 7.50 -10.83 -1.77
C TYR A 247 6.27 -10.92 -2.66
N LEU A 248 6.09 -12.04 -3.37
CA LEU A 248 4.93 -12.32 -4.23
C LEU A 248 3.88 -13.18 -3.52
N SER A 249 4.16 -13.63 -2.30
CA SER A 249 3.30 -14.59 -1.59
C SER A 249 1.95 -13.99 -1.19
N ILE A 250 0.97 -14.86 -1.00
CA ILE A 250 -0.34 -14.50 -0.47
C ILE A 250 -0.24 -13.83 0.91
N ASN A 251 0.79 -14.15 1.70
CA ASN A 251 0.98 -13.58 3.02
C ASN A 251 1.14 -12.05 2.97
N TYR A 252 1.89 -11.52 1.99
CA TYR A 252 2.01 -10.06 1.80
C TYR A 252 0.69 -9.43 1.36
N SER A 253 -0.09 -10.10 0.48
CA SER A 253 -1.42 -9.61 0.11
C SER A 253 -2.37 -9.60 1.31
N ALA A 254 -2.38 -10.65 2.12
CA ALA A 254 -3.18 -10.75 3.33
C ALA A 254 -2.77 -9.70 4.36
N MET A 255 -1.45 -9.49 4.55
CA MET A 255 -0.93 -8.45 5.45
C MET A 255 -1.39 -7.06 5.04
N ALA A 256 -1.33 -6.72 3.74
CA ALA A 256 -1.84 -5.45 3.23
C ALA A 256 -3.35 -5.31 3.48
N LEU A 257 -4.12 -6.38 3.28
CA LEU A 257 -5.57 -6.40 3.53
C LEU A 257 -5.88 -6.15 5.01
N ILE A 258 -5.15 -6.81 5.92
CA ILE A 258 -5.26 -6.61 7.37
C ILE A 258 -4.96 -5.14 7.72
N MET A 259 -3.90 -4.56 7.18
CA MET A 259 -3.54 -3.15 7.41
C MET A 259 -4.65 -2.20 6.96
N VAL A 260 -5.27 -2.46 5.80
CA VAL A 260 -6.36 -1.62 5.28
C VAL A 260 -7.62 -1.74 6.14
N ILE A 261 -8.02 -2.96 6.49
CA ILE A 261 -9.25 -3.18 7.26
C ILE A 261 -9.07 -2.67 8.71
N LEU A 262 -7.96 -3.00 9.35
CA LEU A 262 -7.64 -2.56 10.70
C LEU A 262 -7.56 -1.02 10.79
N GLY A 263 -6.95 -0.40 9.77
CA GLY A 263 -6.84 1.05 9.70
C GLY A 263 -8.16 1.76 9.38
N GLY A 264 -9.04 1.14 8.60
CA GLY A 264 -10.31 1.68 8.11
C GLY A 264 -10.29 1.93 6.60
N ALA A 265 -10.89 0.99 5.84
CA ALA A 265 -10.99 1.07 4.39
C ALA A 265 -11.78 2.31 3.92
N GLY A 266 -11.38 2.90 2.80
CA GLY A 266 -12.02 4.09 2.25
C GLY A 266 -11.64 5.40 2.94
N THR A 267 -10.58 5.41 3.73
CA THR A 267 -9.95 6.62 4.28
C THR A 267 -8.49 6.70 3.86
N VAL A 268 -7.92 7.88 3.66
CA VAL A 268 -6.52 8.00 3.22
C VAL A 268 -5.54 7.67 4.35
N LEU A 269 -5.83 8.11 5.58
CA LEU A 269 -4.97 7.88 6.74
C LEU A 269 -5.16 6.51 7.40
N GLY A 270 -6.31 5.84 7.16
CA GLY A 270 -6.59 4.54 7.75
C GLY A 270 -5.49 3.51 7.47
N PRO A 271 -5.20 3.19 6.20
CA PRO A 271 -4.16 2.23 5.84
C PRO A 271 -2.78 2.59 6.40
N VAL A 272 -2.48 3.88 6.52
CA VAL A 272 -1.23 4.36 7.13
C VAL A 272 -1.18 3.96 8.60
N ILE A 273 -2.21 4.29 9.37
CA ILE A 273 -2.32 3.93 10.79
C ILE A 273 -2.28 2.40 10.96
N GLY A 274 -3.03 1.68 10.11
CA GLY A 274 -3.05 0.21 10.11
C GLY A 274 -1.69 -0.40 9.84
N ALA A 275 -0.94 0.11 8.86
CA ALA A 275 0.40 -0.35 8.55
C ALA A 275 1.41 -0.09 9.68
N PHE A 276 1.40 1.12 10.24
CA PHE A 276 2.25 1.45 11.38
C PHE A 276 1.97 0.53 12.57
N LEU A 277 0.70 0.29 12.88
CA LEU A 277 0.32 -0.59 13.98
C LEU A 277 0.73 -2.05 13.72
N VAL A 278 0.45 -2.59 12.53
CA VAL A 278 0.75 -4.00 12.21
C VAL A 278 2.26 -4.24 12.21
N VAL A 279 3.06 -3.36 11.59
CA VAL A 279 4.52 -3.50 11.56
C VAL A 279 5.12 -3.31 12.96
N ALA A 280 4.59 -2.39 13.79
CA ALA A 280 5.03 -2.23 15.17
C ALA A 280 4.73 -3.49 15.99
N LEU A 281 3.52 -4.04 15.87
CA LEU A 281 3.12 -5.28 16.54
C LEU A 281 3.96 -6.47 16.07
N GLU A 282 4.21 -6.59 14.76
CA GLU A 282 5.11 -7.61 14.20
C GLU A 282 6.49 -7.57 14.89
N ASN A 283 7.10 -6.39 14.97
CA ASN A 283 8.41 -6.23 15.60
C ASN A 283 8.42 -6.55 17.09
N ILE A 284 7.40 -6.08 17.85
CA ILE A 284 7.32 -6.30 19.29
C ILE A 284 7.03 -7.78 19.58
N VAL A 285 6.03 -8.34 18.91
CA VAL A 285 5.55 -9.70 19.21
C VAL A 285 6.53 -10.76 18.68
N SER A 286 7.19 -10.54 17.54
CA SER A 286 8.19 -11.46 17.01
C SER A 286 9.42 -11.60 17.93
N GLY A 287 9.74 -10.54 18.68
CA GLY A 287 10.78 -10.61 19.72
C GLY A 287 10.37 -11.37 20.99
N MET A 288 9.06 -11.57 21.22
CA MET A 288 8.53 -12.24 22.41
C MET A 288 8.07 -13.68 22.15
N THR A 289 7.64 -14.02 20.94
CA THR A 289 7.14 -15.35 20.59
C THR A 289 7.32 -15.67 19.12
N GLU A 290 7.66 -16.95 18.84
CA GLU A 290 7.71 -17.45 17.46
C GLU A 290 6.33 -17.52 16.78
N ARG A 291 5.26 -17.47 17.57
CA ARG A 291 3.84 -17.55 17.10
C ARG A 291 3.23 -16.18 16.84
N TRP A 292 4.03 -15.19 16.49
CA TRP A 292 3.57 -13.81 16.27
C TRP A 292 2.44 -13.68 15.23
N VAL A 293 2.42 -14.55 14.20
CA VAL A 293 1.33 -14.57 13.19
C VAL A 293 -0.03 -14.92 13.82
N MET A 294 -0.04 -15.85 14.78
CA MET A 294 -1.27 -16.22 15.51
C MET A 294 -1.79 -15.05 16.34
N VAL A 295 -0.89 -14.32 17.00
CA VAL A 295 -1.26 -13.14 17.80
C VAL A 295 -1.83 -12.04 16.91
N LEU A 296 -1.20 -11.77 15.76
CA LEU A 296 -1.74 -10.80 14.78
C LEU A 296 -3.11 -11.23 14.26
N GLY A 297 -3.31 -12.50 13.95
CA GLY A 297 -4.61 -13.04 13.55
C GLY A 297 -5.68 -12.84 14.63
N ALA A 298 -5.36 -13.10 15.89
CA ALA A 298 -6.28 -12.86 17.01
C ALA A 298 -6.64 -11.38 17.16
N ILE A 299 -5.65 -10.48 17.08
CA ILE A 299 -5.88 -9.03 17.11
C ILE A 299 -6.79 -8.60 15.96
N TYR A 300 -6.55 -9.13 14.74
CA TYR A 300 -7.39 -8.84 13.59
C TYR A 300 -8.84 -9.24 13.81
N VAL A 301 -9.09 -10.45 14.33
CA VAL A 301 -10.45 -10.92 14.64
C VAL A 301 -11.12 -10.01 15.68
N LEU A 302 -10.39 -9.64 16.74
CA LEU A 302 -10.91 -8.74 17.76
C LEU A 302 -11.27 -7.36 17.19
N VAL A 303 -10.38 -6.76 16.40
CA VAL A 303 -10.66 -5.45 15.82
C VAL A 303 -11.84 -5.50 14.84
N THR A 304 -11.92 -6.54 14.02
CA THR A 304 -13.03 -6.70 13.06
C THR A 304 -14.38 -6.86 13.78
N LEU A 305 -14.41 -7.54 14.93
CA LEU A 305 -15.62 -7.73 15.72
C LEU A 305 -16.04 -6.45 16.47
N PHE A 306 -15.09 -5.69 17.03
CA PHE A 306 -15.39 -4.57 17.93
C PHE A 306 -15.28 -3.19 17.23
N ALA A 307 -14.56 -3.09 16.11
CA ALA A 307 -14.38 -1.86 15.35
C ALA A 307 -14.56 -2.10 13.83
N PRO A 308 -15.79 -2.35 13.35
CA PRO A 308 -16.05 -2.67 11.93
C PRO A 308 -15.64 -1.53 10.97
N ASP A 309 -15.63 -0.28 11.44
CA ASP A 309 -15.17 0.88 10.66
C ASP A 309 -13.65 1.12 10.76
N GLY A 310 -12.91 0.21 11.42
CA GLY A 310 -11.48 0.32 11.68
C GLY A 310 -11.11 1.41 12.69
N LEU A 311 -9.80 1.55 12.96
CA LEU A 311 -9.28 2.55 13.92
C LEU A 311 -9.55 3.99 13.48
N ALA A 312 -9.53 4.27 12.18
CA ALA A 312 -9.86 5.60 11.66
C ALA A 312 -11.34 5.96 11.88
N GLY A 313 -12.24 4.98 11.93
CA GLY A 313 -13.64 5.17 12.28
C GLY A 313 -13.82 5.62 13.73
N LEU A 314 -13.05 5.05 14.66
CA LEU A 314 -13.05 5.45 16.07
C LEU A 314 -12.58 6.89 16.27
N LEU A 315 -11.60 7.34 15.48
CA LEU A 315 -11.08 8.71 15.51
C LEU A 315 -12.07 9.74 14.91
N ARG A 316 -12.93 9.31 13.98
CA ARG A 316 -13.97 10.18 13.39
C ARG A 316 -15.19 10.41 14.29
N GLY A 317 -15.22 9.79 15.47
CA GLY A 317 -16.35 9.87 16.39
C GLY A 317 -17.62 9.27 15.79
N ARG A 318 -18.40 8.52 16.52
CA ARG A 318 -19.68 7.86 16.17
C ARG A 318 -20.72 8.78 15.49
N ALA A 319 -20.39 9.39 14.36
CA ALA A 319 -21.28 10.30 13.63
C ALA A 319 -22.24 9.58 12.66
N LYS A 320 -22.35 8.24 12.72
CA LYS A 320 -23.40 7.50 11.99
C LYS A 320 -23.81 6.25 12.75
N ALA A 321 -24.52 6.42 13.84
CA ALA A 321 -25.43 5.43 14.34
C ALA A 321 -26.82 6.07 14.43
N ALA A 322 -27.55 6.03 13.33
CA ALA A 322 -29.02 6.08 13.31
C ALA A 322 -29.49 5.36 12.03
N PRO A 323 -30.52 4.50 12.18
CA PRO A 323 -31.03 3.60 11.15
C PRO A 323 -31.62 4.33 9.94
#